data_a55eb19fca34e99aaed3ca206f374f5f
#
_entry.id   a55eb19fca34e99aaed3ca206f374f5f
#
_cell.length_a   1.000
_cell.length_b   1.000
_cell.length_c   1.000
_cell.angle_alpha   90.00
_cell.angle_beta   90.00
_cell.angle_gamma   90.00
#
_symmetry.space_group_name_H-M   'P 1'
#
loop_
_entity.id
_entity.type
_entity.pdbx_description
1 polymer ?
#
loop_
_entity_poly.entity_id
_entity_poly.type
_entity_poly.pdbx_seq_one_letter_code
_entity_poly.pdbx_strand_id
1 'polypeptide(L)'
;MLTDAIKEYGIYSDQNLKHFIYNLEKRFNVHDEVELFNQLVNFSKNKDIPYHGWFKYREGYSHTLIKELLHRSEIGLNEYVLDPFCGSGTTIVEAALNGFSGIGIDINPMSVFKNKM
;
A
#
# COMPACT_ATOMS: atom_id res chain seq x y z
N MET A 1 1.86 -18.31 -7.39
CA MET A 1 1.23 -17.42 -6.39
C MET A 1 1.89 -17.54 -5.01
N LEU A 2 1.17 -17.36 -3.90
CA LEU A 2 1.74 -17.50 -2.55
C LEU A 2 2.47 -18.84 -2.35
N THR A 3 1.93 -19.92 -2.88
CA THR A 3 2.56 -21.25 -2.94
C THR A 3 3.87 -21.29 -3.72
N ASP A 4 4.04 -20.47 -4.74
CA ASP A 4 5.27 -20.43 -5.55
C ASP A 4 6.33 -19.59 -4.87
N ALA A 5 5.95 -18.46 -4.25
CA ALA A 5 6.83 -17.67 -3.39
C ALA A 5 7.35 -18.49 -2.18
N ILE A 6 6.51 -19.31 -1.57
CA ILE A 6 6.90 -20.21 -0.47
C ILE A 6 7.94 -21.24 -0.92
N LYS A 7 7.85 -21.74 -2.16
CA LYS A 7 8.86 -22.64 -2.73
C LYS A 7 10.19 -21.94 -2.97
N GLU A 8 10.17 -20.70 -3.44
CA GLU A 8 11.36 -19.91 -3.75
C GLU A 8 12.17 -19.56 -2.49
N TYR A 9 11.48 -19.26 -1.38
CA TYR A 9 12.14 -18.91 -0.11
C TYR A 9 12.43 -20.11 0.82
N GLY A 10 12.05 -21.32 0.45
CA GLY A 10 12.38 -22.55 1.18
C GLY A 10 11.88 -22.64 2.62
N ILE A 11 10.97 -21.75 3.02
CA ILE A 11 10.60 -21.52 4.42
C ILE A 11 9.68 -22.60 5.00
N TYR A 12 8.96 -23.36 4.15
CA TYR A 12 8.02 -24.36 4.63
C TYR A 12 7.98 -25.61 3.72
N SER A 13 8.49 -26.71 4.24
CA SER A 13 8.32 -28.05 3.64
C SER A 13 7.01 -28.74 4.05
N ASP A 14 6.22 -28.11 4.93
CA ASP A 14 5.02 -28.72 5.50
C ASP A 14 3.87 -28.75 4.49
N GLN A 15 3.45 -29.98 4.16
CA GLN A 15 2.31 -30.22 3.27
C GLN A 15 0.99 -29.68 3.87
N ASN A 16 0.85 -29.67 5.19
CA ASN A 16 -0.34 -29.18 5.87
C ASN A 16 -0.51 -27.66 5.65
N LEU A 17 0.59 -26.90 5.71
CA LEU A 17 0.56 -25.46 5.46
C LEU A 17 0.22 -25.15 4.00
N LYS A 18 0.77 -25.92 3.05
CA LYS A 18 0.44 -25.76 1.61
C LYS A 18 -1.04 -26.01 1.35
N HIS A 19 -1.59 -27.05 1.96
CA HIS A 19 -3.02 -27.37 1.85
C HIS A 19 -3.89 -26.30 2.50
N PHE A 20 -3.49 -25.78 3.65
CA PHE A 20 -4.17 -24.68 4.33
C PHE A 20 -4.19 -23.40 3.48
N ILE A 21 -3.04 -23.00 2.92
CA ILE A 21 -2.93 -21.84 2.02
C ILE A 21 -3.81 -22.03 0.77
N TYR A 22 -3.75 -23.19 0.13
CA TYR A 22 -4.61 -23.49 -1.02
C TYR A 22 -6.11 -23.35 -0.71
N ASN A 23 -6.54 -23.81 0.46
CA ASN A 23 -7.93 -23.67 0.88
C ASN A 23 -8.32 -22.21 1.15
N LEU A 24 -7.40 -21.39 1.71
CA LEU A 24 -7.61 -19.96 1.91
C LEU A 24 -7.71 -19.24 0.57
N GLU A 25 -6.81 -19.49 -0.36
CA GLU A 25 -6.82 -18.87 -1.70
C GLU A 25 -8.15 -19.16 -2.42
N LYS A 26 -8.62 -20.41 -2.35
CA LYS A 26 -9.91 -20.80 -2.93
C LYS A 26 -11.10 -20.13 -2.25
N ARG A 27 -11.06 -19.99 -0.91
CA ARG A 27 -12.16 -19.40 -0.13
C ARG A 27 -12.30 -17.89 -0.35
N PHE A 28 -11.18 -17.19 -0.48
CA PHE A 28 -11.14 -15.73 -0.56
C PHE A 28 -10.98 -15.18 -1.98
N ASN A 29 -11.08 -16.02 -3.01
CA ASN A 29 -10.94 -15.63 -4.42
C ASN A 29 -9.69 -14.77 -4.66
N VAL A 30 -8.53 -15.28 -4.25
CA VAL A 30 -7.26 -14.58 -4.34
C VAL A 30 -6.84 -14.44 -5.80
N HIS A 31 -6.53 -13.21 -6.21
CA HIS A 31 -6.01 -12.90 -7.54
C HIS A 31 -4.51 -12.65 -7.49
N ASP A 32 -3.77 -13.16 -8.47
CA ASP A 32 -2.34 -12.88 -8.62
C ASP A 32 -2.14 -11.62 -9.45
N GLU A 33 -1.70 -10.55 -8.79
CA GLU A 33 -1.39 -9.27 -9.42
C GLU A 33 0.05 -8.82 -9.14
N VAL A 34 0.95 -9.79 -8.88
CA VAL A 34 2.35 -9.51 -8.53
C VAL A 34 3.03 -8.62 -9.58
N GLU A 35 2.82 -8.85 -10.86
CA GLU A 35 3.42 -8.04 -11.92
C GLU A 35 2.97 -6.57 -11.85
N LEU A 36 1.69 -6.33 -11.61
CA LEU A 36 1.15 -4.98 -11.48
C LEU A 36 1.68 -4.28 -10.23
N PHE A 37 1.57 -4.93 -9.07
CA PHE A 37 1.91 -4.30 -7.79
C PHE A 37 3.41 -4.25 -7.51
N ASN A 38 4.22 -5.14 -8.07
CA ASN A 38 5.67 -5.19 -7.83
C ASN A 38 6.38 -3.85 -8.15
N GLN A 39 5.92 -3.13 -9.17
CA GLN A 39 6.44 -1.83 -9.53
C GLN A 39 5.86 -0.67 -8.71
N LEU A 40 4.72 -0.87 -8.06
CA LEU A 40 3.98 0.18 -7.36
C LEU A 40 4.36 0.30 -5.88
N VAL A 41 4.89 -0.74 -5.28
CA VAL A 41 5.21 -0.77 -3.84
C VAL A 41 6.49 -0.03 -3.45
N ASN A 42 7.25 0.51 -4.40
CA ASN A 42 8.54 1.14 -4.13
C ASN A 42 8.44 2.68 -4.14
N PHE A 43 8.93 3.33 -3.08
CA PHE A 43 8.98 4.78 -2.93
C PHE A 43 9.85 5.49 -3.99
N SER A 44 10.73 4.79 -4.69
CA SER A 44 11.66 5.38 -5.67
C SER A 44 10.96 6.25 -6.72
N LYS A 45 9.72 5.92 -7.09
CA LYS A 45 8.91 6.67 -8.05
C LYS A 45 8.39 8.02 -7.53
N ASN A 46 8.47 8.27 -6.22
CA ASN A 46 7.99 9.52 -5.62
C ASN A 46 9.04 10.64 -5.62
N LYS A 47 10.30 10.34 -5.93
CA LYS A 47 11.44 11.26 -5.74
C LYS A 47 11.31 12.57 -6.53
N ASP A 48 10.78 12.48 -7.75
CA ASP A 48 10.68 13.60 -8.67
C ASP A 48 9.25 14.15 -8.80
N ILE A 49 8.36 13.68 -7.94
CA ILE A 49 6.95 14.09 -7.95
C ILE A 49 6.73 15.19 -6.90
N PRO A 50 6.11 16.34 -7.27
CA PRO A 50 5.77 17.41 -6.32
C PRO A 50 5.00 16.86 -5.12
N TYR A 51 5.27 17.39 -3.94
CA TYR A 51 4.76 16.97 -2.63
C TYR A 51 5.29 15.61 -2.16
N HIS A 52 5.23 14.56 -2.98
CA HIS A 52 5.69 13.20 -2.62
C HIS A 52 7.20 13.07 -2.53
N GLY A 53 7.95 13.85 -3.32
CA GLY A 53 9.41 13.85 -3.32
C GLY A 53 10.08 14.75 -2.28
N TRP A 54 9.32 15.59 -1.56
CA TRP A 54 9.88 16.57 -0.63
C TRP A 54 10.55 15.96 0.60
N PHE A 55 10.18 14.73 0.94
CA PHE A 55 10.80 13.99 2.02
C PHE A 55 11.10 12.55 1.64
N LYS A 56 12.37 12.17 1.72
CA LYS A 56 12.80 10.78 1.46
C LYS A 56 12.47 9.90 2.66
N TYR A 57 11.43 9.09 2.53
CA TYR A 57 11.06 8.09 3.52
C TYR A 57 11.40 6.70 2.96
N ARG A 58 12.31 5.97 3.64
CA ARG A 58 12.83 4.68 3.13
C ARG A 58 11.77 3.60 3.04
N GLU A 59 10.81 3.64 3.94
CA GLU A 59 9.76 2.63 4.11
C GLU A 59 8.44 3.05 3.43
N GLY A 60 8.49 4.09 2.62
CA GLY A 60 7.33 4.59 1.89
C GLY A 60 7.04 3.76 0.64
N TYR A 61 5.79 3.74 0.25
CA TYR A 61 5.30 3.18 -1.00
C TYR A 61 5.09 4.27 -2.07
N SER A 62 4.87 3.85 -3.31
CA SER A 62 4.65 4.74 -4.43
C SER A 62 3.29 5.45 -4.34
N HIS A 63 3.23 6.73 -4.71
CA HIS A 63 1.98 7.46 -4.88
C HIS A 63 1.03 6.79 -5.89
N THR A 64 1.59 6.16 -6.93
CA THR A 64 0.81 5.42 -7.93
C THR A 64 0.10 4.20 -7.37
N LEU A 65 0.64 3.56 -6.32
CA LEU A 65 -0.06 2.50 -5.60
C LEU A 65 -1.36 3.02 -4.98
N ILE A 66 -1.29 4.15 -4.29
CA ILE A 66 -2.48 4.73 -3.64
C ILE A 66 -3.50 5.16 -4.68
N LYS A 67 -3.06 5.79 -5.76
CA LYS A 67 -3.94 6.17 -6.87
C LYS A 67 -4.71 4.97 -7.45
N GLU A 68 -4.02 3.85 -7.67
CA GLU A 68 -4.63 2.61 -8.14
C GLU A 68 -5.64 2.04 -7.13
N LEU A 69 -5.27 2.03 -5.82
CA LEU A 69 -6.17 1.56 -4.77
C LEU A 69 -7.42 2.44 -4.63
N LEU A 70 -7.28 3.76 -4.69
CA LEU A 70 -8.41 4.69 -4.67
C LEU A 70 -9.35 4.46 -5.85
N HIS A 71 -8.79 4.24 -7.04
CA HIS A 71 -9.58 3.95 -8.23
C HIS A 71 -10.36 2.64 -8.13
N ARG A 72 -9.76 1.60 -7.56
CA ARG A 72 -10.40 0.28 -7.39
C ARG A 72 -11.41 0.23 -6.25
N SER A 73 -11.26 1.08 -5.24
CA SER A 73 -12.11 1.04 -4.05
C SER A 73 -13.52 1.62 -4.24
N GLU A 74 -13.80 2.23 -5.40
CA GLU A 74 -15.09 2.87 -5.70
C GLU A 74 -15.56 3.85 -4.59
N ILE A 75 -14.61 4.48 -3.91
CA ILE A 75 -14.85 5.38 -2.78
C ILE A 75 -15.67 6.61 -3.23
N GLY A 76 -16.69 6.97 -2.46
CA GLY A 76 -17.54 8.13 -2.71
C GLY A 76 -16.92 9.45 -2.21
N LEU A 77 -17.34 10.58 -2.80
CA LEU A 77 -16.80 11.92 -2.47
C LEU A 77 -17.01 12.35 -1.01
N ASN A 78 -17.95 11.74 -0.29
CA ASN A 78 -18.24 12.04 1.12
C ASN A 78 -17.59 11.06 2.10
N GLU A 79 -16.76 10.16 1.60
CA GLU A 79 -16.05 9.16 2.39
C GLU A 79 -14.63 9.60 2.68
N TYR A 80 -14.02 8.96 3.69
CA TYR A 80 -12.68 9.27 4.12
C TYR A 80 -11.72 8.13 3.82
N VAL A 81 -10.52 8.50 3.41
CA VAL A 81 -9.37 7.58 3.32
C VAL A 81 -8.66 7.60 4.66
N LEU A 82 -8.59 6.47 5.35
CA LEU A 82 -7.88 6.32 6.62
C LEU A 82 -6.55 5.60 6.40
N ASP A 83 -5.47 6.24 6.83
CA ASP A 83 -4.14 5.63 6.92
C ASP A 83 -3.67 5.63 8.38
N PRO A 84 -3.76 4.51 9.09
CA PRO A 84 -3.39 4.42 10.50
C PRO A 84 -1.87 4.41 10.75
N PHE A 85 -1.04 4.36 9.69
CA PHE A 85 0.43 4.37 9.74
C PHE A 85 1.00 5.29 8.66
N CYS A 86 0.50 6.52 8.60
CA CYS A 86 0.65 7.39 7.42
C CYS A 86 2.09 7.83 7.10
N GLY A 87 3.04 7.66 8.00
CA GLY A 87 4.45 7.96 7.75
C GLY A 87 4.68 9.32 7.10
N SER A 88 5.20 9.32 5.87
CA SER A 88 5.43 10.55 5.09
C SER A 88 4.15 11.20 4.54
N GLY A 89 2.99 10.56 4.69
CA GLY A 89 1.69 11.09 4.27
C GLY A 89 1.35 10.83 2.80
N THR A 90 1.99 9.88 2.14
CA THR A 90 1.72 9.58 0.72
C THR A 90 0.24 9.34 0.46
N THR A 91 -0.43 8.53 1.31
CA THR A 91 -1.87 8.27 1.21
C THR A 91 -2.70 9.54 1.32
N ILE A 92 -2.39 10.40 2.30
CA ILE A 92 -3.17 11.61 2.58
C ILE A 92 -3.02 12.62 1.45
N VAL A 93 -1.79 12.82 0.96
CA VAL A 93 -1.51 13.71 -0.16
C VAL A 93 -2.21 13.22 -1.42
N GLU A 94 -2.11 11.92 -1.73
CA GLU A 94 -2.74 11.37 -2.94
C GLU A 94 -4.27 11.40 -2.85
N ALA A 95 -4.86 11.12 -1.68
CA ALA A 95 -6.30 11.28 -1.45
C ALA A 95 -6.74 12.72 -1.74
N ALA A 96 -6.05 13.72 -1.19
CA ALA A 96 -6.37 15.13 -1.41
C ALA A 96 -6.23 15.55 -2.89
N LEU A 97 -5.18 15.09 -3.59
CA LEU A 97 -4.98 15.36 -5.01
C LEU A 97 -6.08 14.75 -5.90
N ASN A 98 -6.72 13.68 -5.45
CA ASN A 98 -7.84 13.04 -6.14
C ASN A 98 -9.23 13.49 -5.63
N GLY A 99 -9.29 14.53 -4.77
CA GLY A 99 -10.54 15.14 -4.30
C GLY A 99 -11.20 14.44 -3.12
N PHE A 100 -10.49 13.54 -2.44
CA PHE A 100 -10.98 12.83 -1.25
C PHE A 100 -10.45 13.45 0.03
N SER A 101 -11.18 13.28 1.12
CA SER A 101 -10.70 13.62 2.47
C SER A 101 -9.85 12.48 3.04
N GLY A 102 -8.68 12.81 3.60
CA GLY A 102 -7.77 11.85 4.20
C GLY A 102 -7.62 12.04 5.71
N ILE A 103 -7.54 10.95 6.45
CA ILE A 103 -7.20 10.93 7.88
C ILE A 103 -5.94 10.09 8.04
N GLY A 104 -4.85 10.73 8.49
CA GLY A 104 -3.58 10.06 8.77
C GLY A 104 -3.32 9.97 10.26
N ILE A 105 -2.86 8.83 10.72
CA ILE A 105 -2.39 8.61 12.08
C ILE A 105 -0.94 8.13 12.01
N ASP A 106 -0.07 8.68 12.84
CA ASP A 106 1.30 8.20 12.97
C ASP A 106 1.79 8.40 14.40
N ILE A 107 2.58 7.45 14.90
CA ILE A 107 3.18 7.52 16.23
C ILE A 107 4.36 8.52 16.26
N ASN A 108 4.98 8.78 15.11
CA ASN A 108 6.11 9.69 15.00
C ASN A 108 5.64 11.15 14.90
N PRO A 109 5.91 12.02 15.90
CA PRO A 109 5.47 13.42 15.88
C PRO A 109 5.97 14.20 14.65
N MET A 110 7.14 13.85 14.12
CA MET A 110 7.70 14.49 12.93
C MET A 110 6.89 14.18 11.67
N SER A 111 6.35 12.97 11.56
CA SER A 111 5.45 12.60 10.47
C SER A 111 4.15 13.40 10.54
N VAL A 112 3.55 13.50 11.72
CA VAL A 112 2.31 14.26 11.95
C VAL A 112 2.49 15.75 11.66
N PHE A 113 3.63 16.34 12.04
CA PHE A 113 3.94 17.74 11.80
C PHE A 113 4.02 18.07 10.30
N LYS A 114 4.68 17.21 9.52
CA LYS A 114 4.80 17.38 8.06
C LYS A 114 3.46 17.34 7.32
N ASN A 115 2.55 16.50 7.77
CA ASN A 115 1.24 16.33 7.13
C ASN A 115 0.27 17.49 7.40
N LYS A 116 0.66 18.45 8.25
CA LYS A 116 -0.12 19.69 8.54
C LYS A 116 0.32 20.92 7.75
N MET A 117 1.46 20.82 7.09
CA MET A 117 1.96 21.90 6.20
C MET A 117 1.44 21.73 4.80
#